data_7624ba1aab80efbe5fa97ff808b90a11
#
_entry.id   7624ba1aab80efbe5fa97ff808b90a11
#
_cell.length_a   1.000
_cell.length_b   1.000
_cell.length_c   1.000
_cell.angle_alpha   90.00
_cell.angle_beta   90.00
_cell.angle_gamma   90.00
#
_symmetry.space_group_name_H-M   'P 1'
#
loop_
_entity.id
_entity.type
_entity.pdbx_description
1 polymer ?
#
loop_
_entity_poly.entity_id
_entity_poly.type
_entity_poly.pdbx_seq_one_letter_code
_entity_poly.pdbx_strand_id
1 'polypeptide(L)'
;ELIAEYAIQKRLFIPIESIPEVVINSFLSAEDKNFFAHPGVDAKGITRALIKNIENIIQGKRLEGASTITQQVAKNFLLTSEVSLKRKIKEAILAFRIEKSYSKKRILELYLNEIYLGQGTYGVASASLEYFDKSVKELNYKEAALLAALPKAPSKYNPYKNKKLAKIRRDLVLKNLNENGYISNKELKVFKNSDINLKKKKVILVKEAQSYTEEIRRIISTEYGFEKVYSEGLSISTPLNGKYQVAALEALRSGIESYDRRRGWRGPITNKNINKNWQKKIKSVKIDKTLNWKIAEVTKVENEFCEIKILDENLSGKILFNGLKWTGKKNFNELLEQGDLIFVQLKSNNIWSLKQLPKVNGAIVVMDPFNGKVKALVGGYSYISSEFNRATQAKRQPGSAFKPIVYASALENGFLPNSLILDAPFISKQGEGLKKWKPQNYGKKFYGPSTLRMGVEKSRNLMTVRIAQKLGFEKISKISKDLGVYDNVPELLSVSLGSNETTLLKITNAYCTFANGGKKIIPHLITRIQDRRGKTIYNFDKRKCVGCEILKFDEEFVPN
;
A
#
# COMPACT_ATOMS: atom_id res chain seq x y z
N GLU A 1 8.88 7.16 -5.07
CA GLU A 1 7.65 6.54 -5.61
C GLU A 1 6.58 6.45 -4.51
N LEU A 2 5.32 6.75 -4.84
CA LEU A 2 4.20 6.53 -3.92
C LEU A 2 3.84 5.05 -3.95
N ILE A 3 3.83 4.39 -2.78
CA ILE A 3 3.53 2.96 -2.68
C ILE A 3 2.10 2.66 -2.22
N ALA A 4 1.50 3.54 -1.41
CA ALA A 4 0.10 3.48 -1.01
C ALA A 4 -0.41 4.83 -0.55
N GLU A 5 -1.72 5.03 -0.64
CA GLU A 5 -2.43 6.19 -0.12
C GLU A 5 -3.65 5.69 0.68
N TYR A 6 -3.64 5.90 1.99
CA TYR A 6 -4.73 5.59 2.89
C TYR A 6 -5.37 6.89 3.34
N ALA A 7 -6.46 7.31 2.70
CA ALA A 7 -7.13 8.55 3.04
C ALA A 7 -8.64 8.44 2.87
N ILE A 8 -9.40 8.84 3.89
CA ILE A 8 -10.83 9.10 3.80
C ILE A 8 -11.05 10.41 3.04
N GLN A 9 -10.15 11.37 3.24
CA GLN A 9 -10.18 12.70 2.63
C GLN A 9 -8.78 13.06 2.12
N LYS A 10 -8.68 13.46 0.85
CA LYS A 10 -7.43 13.94 0.26
C LYS A 10 -7.28 15.43 0.55
N ARG A 11 -6.30 15.81 1.36
CA ARG A 11 -5.98 17.18 1.72
C ARG A 11 -4.50 17.46 1.53
N LEU A 12 -4.20 18.59 0.92
CA LEU A 12 -2.84 19.11 0.78
C LEU A 12 -2.87 20.60 1.14
N PHE A 13 -2.34 20.95 2.30
CA PHE A 13 -2.28 22.34 2.75
C PHE A 13 -1.17 23.09 2.02
N ILE A 14 -1.51 24.29 1.53
CA ILE A 14 -0.55 25.21 0.93
C ILE A 14 -0.75 26.62 1.51
N PRO A 15 0.33 27.37 1.85
CA PRO A 15 0.24 28.76 2.29
C PRO A 15 -0.39 29.66 1.22
N ILE A 16 -1.05 30.74 1.64
CA ILE A 16 -1.74 31.64 0.70
C ILE A 16 -0.79 32.27 -0.33
N GLU A 17 0.47 32.50 0.06
CA GLU A 17 1.52 33.05 -0.82
C GLU A 17 1.91 32.07 -1.94
N SER A 18 1.61 30.81 -1.77
CA SER A 18 1.85 29.75 -2.77
C SER A 18 0.65 29.51 -3.69
N ILE A 19 -0.49 30.15 -3.43
CA ILE A 19 -1.70 30.06 -4.26
C ILE A 19 -1.67 31.21 -5.28
N PRO A 20 -1.63 30.90 -6.60
CA PRO A 20 -1.56 31.96 -7.63
C PRO A 20 -2.85 32.78 -7.67
N GLU A 21 -2.73 34.03 -8.06
CA GLU A 21 -3.87 34.98 -8.21
C GLU A 21 -4.97 34.45 -9.16
N VAL A 22 -4.59 33.72 -10.20
CA VAL A 22 -5.53 33.06 -11.10
C VAL A 22 -6.56 32.20 -10.34
N VAL A 23 -6.11 31.45 -9.33
CA VAL A 23 -6.97 30.62 -8.49
C VAL A 23 -7.78 31.49 -7.53
N ILE A 24 -7.11 32.42 -6.82
CA ILE A 24 -7.75 33.34 -5.89
C ILE A 24 -8.89 34.09 -6.57
N ASN A 25 -8.61 34.72 -7.70
CA ASN A 25 -9.58 35.54 -8.46
C ASN A 25 -10.75 34.68 -8.97
N SER A 26 -10.50 33.41 -9.34
CA SER A 26 -11.55 32.49 -9.78
C SER A 26 -12.53 32.15 -8.65
N PHE A 27 -12.01 31.85 -7.45
CA PHE A 27 -12.87 31.57 -6.30
C PHE A 27 -13.59 32.80 -5.77
N LEU A 28 -12.93 33.95 -5.71
CA LEU A 28 -13.58 35.22 -5.36
C LEU A 28 -14.71 35.56 -6.34
N SER A 29 -14.46 35.47 -7.63
CA SER A 29 -15.47 35.74 -8.66
C SER A 29 -16.64 34.75 -8.65
N ALA A 30 -16.40 33.51 -8.20
CA ALA A 30 -17.43 32.47 -8.14
C ALA A 30 -18.31 32.58 -6.89
N GLU A 31 -17.74 32.91 -5.73
CA GLU A 31 -18.38 32.79 -4.43
C GLU A 31 -18.58 34.11 -3.68
N ASP A 32 -17.63 35.07 -3.79
CA ASP A 32 -17.66 36.27 -2.98
C ASP A 32 -16.80 37.41 -3.57
N LYS A 33 -17.28 38.08 -4.58
CA LYS A 33 -16.56 39.14 -5.26
C LYS A 33 -16.16 40.35 -4.37
N ASN A 34 -16.92 40.58 -3.32
CA ASN A 34 -16.71 41.68 -2.38
C ASN A 34 -15.97 41.24 -1.09
N PHE A 35 -15.34 40.07 -1.09
CA PHE A 35 -14.74 39.47 0.09
C PHE A 35 -13.86 40.40 0.91
N PHE A 36 -13.02 41.21 0.26
CA PHE A 36 -12.13 42.13 0.95
C PHE A 36 -12.83 43.40 1.49
N ALA A 37 -14.08 43.67 1.06
CA ALA A 37 -14.79 44.92 1.38
C ALA A 37 -15.80 44.80 2.54
N HIS A 38 -16.24 43.58 2.89
CA HIS A 38 -17.26 43.39 3.93
C HIS A 38 -16.71 42.72 5.20
N PRO A 39 -17.31 42.93 6.39
CA PRO A 39 -16.82 42.40 7.67
C PRO A 39 -17.40 40.99 7.98
N GLY A 40 -17.35 40.07 7.03
CA GLY A 40 -17.79 38.68 7.20
C GLY A 40 -19.17 38.36 6.62
N VAL A 41 -20.06 39.34 6.49
CA VAL A 41 -21.37 39.22 5.87
C VAL A 41 -21.54 40.35 4.85
N ASP A 42 -21.88 40.04 3.61
CA ASP A 42 -22.13 41.04 2.54
C ASP A 42 -23.62 41.49 2.55
N ALA A 43 -23.90 42.56 3.27
CA ALA A 43 -25.26 43.14 3.35
C ALA A 43 -25.79 43.57 1.97
N LYS A 44 -24.94 44.16 1.11
CA LYS A 44 -25.30 44.55 -0.26
C LYS A 44 -25.63 43.32 -1.13
N GLY A 45 -24.84 42.24 -0.98
CA GLY A 45 -25.08 40.98 -1.65
C GLY A 45 -26.37 40.29 -1.22
N ILE A 46 -26.70 40.35 0.07
CA ILE A 46 -27.95 39.81 0.61
C ILE A 46 -29.17 40.59 0.04
N THR A 47 -29.12 41.90 0.04
CA THR A 47 -30.23 42.75 -0.51
C THR A 47 -30.45 42.47 -1.99
N ARG A 48 -29.35 42.38 -2.79
CA ARG A 48 -29.42 42.02 -4.20
C ARG A 48 -30.01 40.64 -4.42
N ALA A 49 -29.57 39.65 -3.61
CA ALA A 49 -30.07 38.28 -3.71
C ALA A 49 -31.55 38.18 -3.31
N LEU A 50 -32.03 38.97 -2.34
CA LEU A 50 -33.43 39.05 -1.98
C LEU A 50 -34.29 39.54 -3.14
N ILE A 51 -33.92 40.67 -3.78
CA ILE A 51 -34.65 41.21 -4.94
C ILE A 51 -34.70 40.17 -6.07
N LYS A 52 -33.54 39.56 -6.40
CA LYS A 52 -33.47 38.58 -7.47
C LYS A 52 -34.18 37.26 -7.15
N ASN A 53 -34.29 36.90 -5.87
CA ASN A 53 -35.04 35.72 -5.44
C ASN A 53 -36.55 35.93 -5.55
N ILE A 54 -37.05 37.14 -5.40
CA ILE A 54 -38.47 37.47 -5.67
C ILE A 54 -38.75 37.22 -7.16
N GLU A 55 -37.90 37.71 -8.08
CA GLU A 55 -38.01 37.42 -9.50
C GLU A 55 -37.92 35.92 -9.82
N ASN A 56 -36.98 35.23 -9.18
CA ASN A 56 -36.78 33.80 -9.38
C ASN A 56 -37.98 32.96 -8.89
N ILE A 57 -38.65 33.37 -7.79
CA ILE A 57 -39.86 32.72 -7.28
C ILE A 57 -41.01 32.88 -8.31
N ILE A 58 -41.20 34.09 -8.82
CA ILE A 58 -42.22 34.37 -9.85
C ILE A 58 -41.97 33.55 -11.12
N GLN A 59 -40.70 33.33 -11.48
CA GLN A 59 -40.30 32.60 -12.70
C GLN A 59 -40.09 31.08 -12.45
N GLY A 60 -40.39 30.53 -11.27
CA GLY A 60 -40.16 29.13 -10.93
C GLY A 60 -38.67 28.69 -10.95
N LYS A 61 -37.78 29.68 -10.83
CA LYS A 61 -36.33 29.44 -10.81
C LYS A 61 -35.79 29.20 -9.41
N ARG A 62 -34.62 28.54 -9.31
CA ARG A 62 -33.97 28.32 -8.00
C ARG A 62 -33.45 29.60 -7.38
N LEU A 63 -33.58 29.69 -6.06
CA LEU A 63 -33.11 30.81 -5.25
C LEU A 63 -31.56 30.94 -5.33
N GLU A 64 -31.09 32.18 -5.43
CA GLU A 64 -29.66 32.49 -5.33
C GLU A 64 -29.25 32.59 -3.85
N GLY A 65 -28.14 31.95 -3.50
CA GLY A 65 -27.53 32.04 -2.17
C GLY A 65 -26.57 33.25 -2.08
N ALA A 66 -26.62 33.94 -0.93
CA ALA A 66 -25.74 35.09 -0.63
C ALA A 66 -24.78 34.79 0.54
N SER A 67 -24.26 33.58 0.65
CA SER A 67 -23.29 33.23 1.71
C SER A 67 -21.88 33.64 1.31
N THR A 68 -21.18 34.34 2.19
CA THR A 68 -19.80 34.76 1.99
C THR A 68 -18.80 33.64 2.22
N ILE A 69 -17.56 33.81 1.77
CA ILE A 69 -16.43 32.90 2.06
C ILE A 69 -16.25 32.72 3.55
N THR A 70 -16.31 33.78 4.35
CA THR A 70 -16.18 33.70 5.81
C THR A 70 -17.28 32.89 6.46
N GLN A 71 -18.54 33.02 5.98
CA GLN A 71 -19.66 32.18 6.43
C GLN A 71 -19.46 30.71 6.06
N GLN A 72 -18.86 30.41 4.90
CA GLN A 72 -18.53 29.04 4.51
C GLN A 72 -17.41 28.45 5.38
N VAL A 73 -16.40 29.25 5.76
CA VAL A 73 -15.38 28.86 6.74
C VAL A 73 -16.03 28.55 8.08
N ALA A 74 -16.89 29.43 8.60
CA ALA A 74 -17.61 29.20 9.86
C ALA A 74 -18.43 27.91 9.83
N LYS A 75 -19.14 27.66 8.72
CA LYS A 75 -19.91 26.45 8.51
C LYS A 75 -19.04 25.18 8.53
N ASN A 76 -17.93 25.19 7.79
CA ASN A 76 -17.12 23.99 7.58
C ASN A 76 -16.31 23.59 8.82
N PHE A 77 -15.90 24.56 9.65
CA PHE A 77 -15.05 24.30 10.81
C PHE A 77 -15.79 24.20 12.14
N LEU A 78 -16.92 24.89 12.28
CA LEU A 78 -17.52 25.13 13.60
C LEU A 78 -18.97 24.67 13.73
N LEU A 79 -19.61 24.22 12.64
CA LEU A 79 -21.03 23.88 12.65
C LEU A 79 -21.31 22.51 12.05
N THR A 80 -22.44 21.92 12.45
CA THR A 80 -22.93 20.63 11.91
C THR A 80 -23.62 20.82 10.55
N SER A 81 -23.83 19.72 9.82
CA SER A 81 -24.45 19.71 8.48
C SER A 81 -25.98 20.00 8.47
N GLU A 82 -26.59 20.25 9.63
CA GLU A 82 -28.02 20.52 9.75
C GLU A 82 -28.46 21.77 8.98
N VAL A 83 -29.59 21.69 8.26
CA VAL A 83 -30.12 22.81 7.49
C VAL A 83 -31.24 23.49 8.30
N SER A 84 -30.89 24.56 9.03
CA SER A 84 -31.85 25.30 9.84
C SER A 84 -31.59 26.82 9.82
N LEU A 85 -32.61 27.62 10.05
CA LEU A 85 -32.48 29.09 10.19
C LEU A 85 -31.58 29.46 11.37
N LYS A 86 -31.69 28.71 12.48
CA LYS A 86 -30.86 28.84 13.68
C LYS A 86 -29.39 28.68 13.37
N ARG A 87 -29.05 27.71 12.50
CA ARG A 87 -27.67 27.52 12.03
C ARG A 87 -27.22 28.71 11.19
N LYS A 88 -28.07 29.25 10.33
CA LYS A 88 -27.73 30.40 9.47
C LYS A 88 -27.39 31.66 10.27
N ILE A 89 -28.14 31.90 11.38
CA ILE A 89 -27.82 32.99 12.34
C ILE A 89 -26.46 32.73 13.01
N LYS A 90 -26.21 31.51 13.47
CA LYS A 90 -24.91 31.14 14.04
C LYS A 90 -23.75 31.32 13.05
N GLU A 91 -23.92 30.95 11.77
CA GLU A 91 -22.92 31.20 10.71
C GLU A 91 -22.58 32.71 10.61
N ALA A 92 -23.56 33.58 10.60
CA ALA A 92 -23.33 35.02 10.52
C ALA A 92 -22.60 35.58 11.75
N ILE A 93 -23.00 35.17 12.95
CA ILE A 93 -22.34 35.60 14.20
C ILE A 93 -20.89 35.10 14.23
N LEU A 94 -20.65 33.84 13.85
CA LEU A 94 -19.32 33.28 13.81
C LEU A 94 -18.45 33.92 12.71
N ALA A 95 -19.03 34.26 11.56
CA ALA A 95 -18.32 35.00 10.52
C ALA A 95 -17.78 36.35 11.03
N PHE A 96 -18.57 37.13 11.76
CA PHE A 96 -18.10 38.37 12.40
C PHE A 96 -16.98 38.12 13.42
N ARG A 97 -17.05 37.04 14.22
CA ARG A 97 -16.01 36.71 15.19
C ARG A 97 -14.71 36.28 14.50
N ILE A 98 -14.81 35.50 13.43
CA ILE A 98 -13.66 35.06 12.63
C ILE A 98 -12.96 36.27 12.01
N GLU A 99 -13.68 37.22 11.44
CA GLU A 99 -13.12 38.45 10.86
C GLU A 99 -12.41 39.36 11.89
N LYS A 100 -12.88 39.34 13.16
CA LYS A 100 -12.18 40.04 14.24
C LYS A 100 -10.89 39.35 14.67
N SER A 101 -10.78 38.05 14.51
CA SER A 101 -9.67 37.24 15.01
C SER A 101 -8.61 36.93 13.95
N TYR A 102 -8.96 36.97 12.67
CA TYR A 102 -8.08 36.57 11.57
C TYR A 102 -8.10 37.61 10.45
N SER A 103 -6.95 37.77 9.78
CA SER A 103 -6.86 38.61 8.59
C SER A 103 -7.63 37.99 7.41
N LYS A 104 -8.09 38.81 6.47
CA LYS A 104 -8.72 38.36 5.23
C LYS A 104 -7.89 37.30 4.49
N LYS A 105 -6.57 37.50 4.38
CA LYS A 105 -5.66 36.55 3.76
C LYS A 105 -5.71 35.19 4.47
N ARG A 106 -5.72 35.19 5.82
CA ARG A 106 -5.78 33.94 6.58
C ARG A 106 -7.11 33.23 6.44
N ILE A 107 -8.22 33.97 6.40
CA ILE A 107 -9.56 33.41 6.16
C ILE A 107 -9.64 32.77 4.77
N LEU A 108 -9.12 33.45 3.76
CA LEU A 108 -9.06 32.92 2.38
C LEU A 108 -8.18 31.68 2.27
N GLU A 109 -7.04 31.68 2.96
CA GLU A 109 -6.17 30.51 3.06
C GLU A 109 -6.88 29.30 3.63
N LEU A 110 -7.58 29.48 4.76
CA LEU A 110 -8.39 28.43 5.38
C LEU A 110 -9.47 27.92 4.43
N TYR A 111 -10.18 28.82 3.74
CA TYR A 111 -11.20 28.46 2.78
C TYR A 111 -10.63 27.62 1.64
N LEU A 112 -9.58 28.09 0.95
CA LEU A 112 -9.00 27.45 -0.22
C LEU A 112 -8.34 26.11 0.10
N ASN A 113 -7.95 25.86 1.36
CA ASN A 113 -7.40 24.58 1.80
C ASN A 113 -8.45 23.58 2.28
N GLU A 114 -9.67 24.04 2.67
CA GLU A 114 -10.67 23.17 3.30
C GLU A 114 -11.92 22.94 2.45
N ILE A 115 -12.14 23.74 1.42
CA ILE A 115 -13.35 23.60 0.60
C ILE A 115 -13.39 22.24 -0.12
N TYR A 116 -14.53 21.55 -0.03
CA TYR A 116 -14.75 20.28 -0.73
C TYR A 116 -14.98 20.49 -2.21
N LEU A 117 -14.18 19.87 -3.04
CA LEU A 117 -14.18 20.03 -4.50
C LEU A 117 -14.56 18.74 -5.25
N GLY A 118 -15.09 17.75 -4.55
CA GLY A 118 -15.50 16.48 -5.15
C GLY A 118 -14.37 15.44 -5.18
N GLN A 119 -14.67 14.20 -5.58
CA GLN A 119 -13.71 13.07 -5.66
C GLN A 119 -12.92 12.80 -4.36
N GLY A 120 -13.50 13.13 -3.19
CA GLY A 120 -12.80 13.04 -1.91
C GLY A 120 -11.73 14.12 -1.70
N THR A 121 -11.61 15.12 -2.59
CA THR A 121 -10.61 16.17 -2.50
C THR A 121 -11.10 17.38 -1.72
N TYR A 122 -10.28 17.83 -0.79
CA TYR A 122 -10.46 19.04 -0.01
C TYR A 122 -9.30 20.00 -0.29
N GLY A 123 -9.64 21.24 -0.57
CA GLY A 123 -8.69 22.29 -0.95
C GLY A 123 -8.23 22.24 -2.40
N VAL A 124 -7.77 23.41 -2.86
CA VAL A 124 -7.41 23.65 -4.27
C VAL A 124 -6.21 22.84 -4.73
N ALA A 125 -5.26 22.57 -3.83
CA ALA A 125 -4.06 21.81 -4.18
C ALA A 125 -4.36 20.35 -4.47
N SER A 126 -5.14 19.68 -3.61
CA SER A 126 -5.58 18.30 -3.85
C SER A 126 -6.44 18.18 -5.08
N ALA A 127 -7.34 19.15 -5.31
CA ALA A 127 -8.20 19.16 -6.49
C ALA A 127 -7.42 19.41 -7.78
N SER A 128 -6.42 20.29 -7.77
CA SER A 128 -5.53 20.51 -8.94
C SER A 128 -4.84 19.23 -9.38
N LEU A 129 -4.30 18.48 -8.43
CA LEU A 129 -3.67 17.18 -8.71
C LEU A 129 -4.68 16.13 -9.19
N GLU A 130 -5.88 16.06 -8.57
CA GLU A 130 -6.90 15.06 -8.92
C GLU A 130 -7.48 15.28 -10.31
N TYR A 131 -7.78 16.54 -10.68
CA TYR A 131 -8.48 16.82 -11.92
C TYR A 131 -7.55 17.08 -13.10
N PHE A 132 -6.32 17.59 -12.85
CA PHE A 132 -5.43 18.05 -13.92
C PHE A 132 -4.02 17.44 -13.88
N ASP A 133 -3.67 16.73 -12.81
CA ASP A 133 -2.30 16.23 -12.55
C ASP A 133 -1.26 17.36 -12.63
N LYS A 134 -1.61 18.52 -12.04
CA LYS A 134 -0.83 19.76 -12.05
C LYS A 134 -0.66 20.32 -10.64
N SER A 135 0.46 20.99 -10.41
CA SER A 135 0.59 21.88 -9.26
C SER A 135 -0.39 23.05 -9.40
N VAL A 136 -0.84 23.61 -8.28
CA VAL A 136 -1.72 24.80 -8.27
C VAL A 136 -1.11 25.97 -9.04
N LYS A 137 0.23 26.08 -9.04
CA LYS A 137 0.99 27.14 -9.73
C LYS A 137 0.90 27.04 -11.26
N GLU A 138 0.55 25.88 -11.80
CA GLU A 138 0.45 25.62 -13.23
C GLU A 138 -0.97 25.77 -13.80
N LEU A 139 -1.94 26.10 -12.92
CA LEU A 139 -3.32 26.28 -13.34
C LEU A 139 -3.52 27.59 -14.12
N ASN A 140 -4.28 27.51 -15.21
CA ASN A 140 -4.77 28.68 -15.95
C ASN A 140 -6.21 29.01 -15.55
N TYR A 141 -6.75 30.17 -16.00
CA TYR A 141 -8.09 30.62 -15.65
C TYR A 141 -9.21 29.63 -16.01
N LYS A 142 -9.11 28.87 -17.09
CA LYS A 142 -10.15 27.88 -17.44
C LYS A 142 -10.17 26.68 -16.50
N GLU A 143 -9.02 26.27 -16.01
CA GLU A 143 -8.86 25.18 -15.05
C GLU A 143 -9.24 25.65 -13.62
N ALA A 144 -8.77 26.83 -13.22
CA ALA A 144 -9.13 27.44 -11.94
C ALA A 144 -10.63 27.76 -11.86
N ALA A 145 -11.24 28.25 -12.94
CA ALA A 145 -12.69 28.47 -13.02
C ALA A 145 -13.49 27.17 -12.88
N LEU A 146 -12.98 26.05 -13.41
CA LEU A 146 -13.61 24.75 -13.19
C LEU A 146 -13.59 24.37 -11.70
N LEU A 147 -12.42 24.48 -11.03
CA LEU A 147 -12.34 24.21 -9.60
C LEU A 147 -13.25 25.12 -8.80
N ALA A 148 -13.28 26.42 -9.09
CA ALA A 148 -14.14 27.40 -8.44
C ALA A 148 -15.66 27.19 -8.71
N ALA A 149 -16.01 26.43 -9.74
CA ALA A 149 -17.39 26.06 -10.05
C ALA A 149 -17.93 24.93 -9.17
N LEU A 150 -17.05 24.11 -8.57
CA LEU A 150 -17.43 22.89 -7.85
C LEU A 150 -18.10 23.11 -6.48
N PRO A 151 -17.69 24.09 -5.63
CA PRO A 151 -18.24 24.26 -4.28
C PRO A 151 -19.77 24.33 -4.23
N LYS A 152 -20.38 24.90 -5.25
CA LYS A 152 -21.86 25.05 -5.35
C LYS A 152 -22.62 23.73 -5.21
N ALA A 153 -22.13 22.67 -5.85
CA ALA A 153 -22.65 21.30 -5.74
C ALA A 153 -21.62 20.30 -6.33
N PRO A 154 -20.63 19.87 -5.54
CA PRO A 154 -19.50 19.08 -6.04
C PRO A 154 -19.90 17.78 -6.72
N SER A 155 -20.94 17.10 -6.23
CA SER A 155 -21.42 15.85 -6.85
C SER A 155 -22.15 16.09 -8.17
N LYS A 156 -22.89 17.20 -8.30
CA LYS A 156 -23.66 17.53 -9.50
C LYS A 156 -22.77 18.03 -10.64
N TYR A 157 -21.80 18.89 -10.30
CA TYR A 157 -20.87 19.50 -11.26
C TYR A 157 -19.58 18.72 -11.43
N ASN A 158 -19.56 17.46 -10.98
CA ASN A 158 -18.41 16.58 -11.15
C ASN A 158 -18.10 16.35 -12.65
N PRO A 159 -16.94 16.79 -13.17
CA PRO A 159 -16.65 16.72 -14.59
C PRO A 159 -16.42 15.30 -15.12
N TYR A 160 -16.09 14.33 -14.23
CA TYR A 160 -16.01 12.91 -14.62
C TYR A 160 -17.39 12.27 -14.82
N LYS A 161 -18.42 12.75 -14.10
CA LYS A 161 -19.79 12.22 -14.18
C LYS A 161 -20.66 13.01 -15.15
N ASN A 162 -20.50 14.33 -15.19
CA ASN A 162 -21.36 15.22 -15.96
C ASN A 162 -20.59 16.40 -16.55
N LYS A 163 -19.81 16.12 -17.62
CA LYS A 163 -18.95 17.10 -18.29
C LYS A 163 -19.73 18.33 -18.81
N LYS A 164 -20.97 18.13 -19.31
CA LYS A 164 -21.82 19.22 -19.81
C LYS A 164 -22.21 20.22 -18.72
N LEU A 165 -22.71 19.73 -17.58
CA LEU A 165 -23.08 20.62 -16.47
C LEU A 165 -21.85 21.30 -15.84
N ALA A 166 -20.74 20.58 -15.74
CA ALA A 166 -19.48 21.15 -15.27
C ALA A 166 -19.02 22.31 -16.19
N LYS A 167 -19.12 22.13 -17.51
CA LYS A 167 -18.79 23.18 -18.49
C LYS A 167 -19.67 24.41 -18.35
N ILE A 168 -20.99 24.22 -18.26
CA ILE A 168 -21.95 25.33 -18.08
C ILE A 168 -21.59 26.12 -16.81
N ARG A 169 -21.30 25.44 -15.70
CA ARG A 169 -20.97 26.11 -14.43
C ARG A 169 -19.60 26.79 -14.49
N ARG A 170 -18.59 26.18 -15.11
CA ARG A 170 -17.28 26.80 -15.40
C ARG A 170 -17.44 28.09 -16.21
N ASP A 171 -18.24 28.04 -17.26
CA ASP A 171 -18.46 29.16 -18.16
C ASP A 171 -19.14 30.34 -17.48
N LEU A 172 -19.98 30.07 -16.45
CA LEU A 172 -20.53 31.11 -15.58
C LEU A 172 -19.42 31.78 -14.75
N VAL A 173 -18.50 31.00 -14.17
CA VAL A 173 -17.37 31.57 -13.43
C VAL A 173 -16.46 32.38 -14.35
N LEU A 174 -16.20 31.93 -15.58
CA LEU A 174 -15.45 32.68 -16.58
C LEU A 174 -16.14 34.01 -16.94
N LYS A 175 -17.49 34.02 -17.00
CA LYS A 175 -18.26 35.26 -17.20
C LYS A 175 -18.06 36.22 -16.04
N ASN A 176 -18.13 35.72 -14.79
CA ASN A 176 -17.91 36.53 -13.60
C ASN A 176 -16.47 37.09 -13.55
N LEU A 177 -15.47 36.31 -13.94
CA LEU A 177 -14.07 36.77 -14.06
C LEU A 177 -13.92 37.92 -15.05
N ASN A 178 -14.64 37.86 -16.17
CA ASN A 178 -14.66 38.94 -17.17
C ASN A 178 -15.39 40.18 -16.63
N GLU A 179 -16.55 40.02 -15.99
CA GLU A 179 -17.30 41.13 -15.37
C GLU A 179 -16.50 41.79 -14.24
N ASN A 180 -15.61 41.07 -13.56
CA ASN A 180 -14.71 41.58 -12.53
C ASN A 180 -13.37 42.09 -13.08
N GLY A 181 -13.16 42.09 -14.40
CA GLY A 181 -11.97 42.65 -15.06
C GLY A 181 -10.72 41.78 -15.02
N TYR A 182 -10.80 40.52 -14.59
CA TYR A 182 -9.63 39.62 -14.51
C TYR A 182 -9.27 38.94 -15.84
N ILE A 183 -10.24 38.84 -16.76
CA ILE A 183 -10.00 38.35 -18.12
C ILE A 183 -10.69 39.23 -19.15
N SER A 184 -10.11 39.37 -20.32
CA SER A 184 -10.65 40.15 -21.45
C SER A 184 -11.82 39.43 -22.14
N ASN A 185 -12.62 40.17 -22.91
CA ASN A 185 -13.69 39.58 -23.73
C ASN A 185 -13.15 38.59 -24.79
N LYS A 186 -11.95 38.79 -25.28
CA LYS A 186 -11.28 37.88 -26.23
C LYS A 186 -10.95 36.53 -25.53
N GLU A 187 -10.36 36.59 -24.35
CA GLU A 187 -10.04 35.40 -23.54
C GLU A 187 -11.31 34.67 -23.11
N LEU A 188 -12.35 35.38 -22.70
CA LEU A 188 -13.63 34.78 -22.37
C LEU A 188 -14.18 33.91 -23.50
N LYS A 189 -14.16 34.43 -24.74
CA LYS A 189 -14.63 33.67 -25.92
C LYS A 189 -13.77 32.42 -26.15
N VAL A 190 -12.45 32.53 -26.07
CA VAL A 190 -11.52 31.39 -26.23
C VAL A 190 -11.75 30.35 -25.15
N PHE A 191 -11.84 30.74 -23.90
CA PHE A 191 -11.98 29.81 -22.77
C PHE A 191 -13.34 29.09 -22.77
N LYS A 192 -14.44 29.76 -23.10
CA LYS A 192 -15.77 29.14 -23.24
C LYS A 192 -15.81 28.09 -24.36
N ASN A 193 -15.14 28.35 -25.48
CA ASN A 193 -15.09 27.42 -26.61
C ASN A 193 -14.16 26.21 -26.32
N SER A 194 -13.27 26.33 -25.33
CA SER A 194 -12.36 25.23 -24.98
C SER A 194 -13.08 24.13 -24.19
N ASP A 195 -12.70 22.89 -24.45
CA ASP A 195 -13.19 21.73 -23.71
C ASP A 195 -12.54 21.59 -22.34
N ILE A 196 -13.18 20.80 -21.45
CA ILE A 196 -12.60 20.41 -20.17
C ILE A 196 -11.68 19.21 -20.43
N ASN A 197 -10.38 19.45 -20.27
CA ASN A 197 -9.36 18.41 -20.42
C ASN A 197 -8.90 17.94 -19.03
N LEU A 198 -9.48 16.83 -18.58
CA LEU A 198 -9.09 16.18 -17.33
C LEU A 198 -7.88 15.29 -17.56
N LYS A 199 -6.90 15.40 -16.69
CA LYS A 199 -5.79 14.44 -16.59
C LYS A 199 -5.88 13.76 -15.23
N LYS A 200 -6.22 12.48 -15.25
CA LYS A 200 -6.24 11.70 -14.02
C LYS A 200 -4.81 11.48 -13.56
N LYS A 201 -4.48 11.86 -12.32
CA LYS A 201 -3.18 11.55 -11.72
C LYS A 201 -2.87 10.08 -11.93
N LYS A 202 -1.85 9.77 -12.71
CA LYS A 202 -1.28 8.43 -12.79
C LYS A 202 -0.45 8.22 -11.54
N VAL A 203 -1.09 7.85 -10.45
CA VAL A 203 -0.37 7.37 -9.27
C VAL A 203 0.22 6.02 -9.66
N ILE A 204 1.52 5.99 -9.93
CA ILE A 204 2.26 4.74 -10.11
C ILE A 204 2.41 4.14 -8.71
N LEU A 205 1.40 3.39 -8.30
CA LEU A 205 1.49 2.57 -7.09
C LEU A 205 2.27 1.31 -7.43
N VAL A 206 3.19 0.94 -6.58
CA VAL A 206 3.83 -0.38 -6.62
C VAL A 206 2.80 -1.38 -6.14
N LYS A 207 1.97 -1.88 -7.08
CA LYS A 207 0.84 -2.80 -6.79
C LYS A 207 1.30 -4.08 -6.10
N GLU A 208 2.55 -4.43 -6.27
CA GLU A 208 3.23 -5.58 -5.68
C GLU A 208 3.59 -5.37 -4.20
N ALA A 209 3.45 -4.14 -3.67
CA ALA A 209 3.83 -3.80 -2.31
C ALA A 209 2.69 -3.92 -1.27
N GLN A 210 1.55 -4.53 -1.59
CA GLN A 210 0.37 -4.57 -0.71
C GLN A 210 0.67 -5.15 0.68
N SER A 211 1.42 -6.25 0.78
CA SER A 211 1.80 -6.81 2.09
C SER A 211 2.71 -5.87 2.89
N TYR A 212 3.58 -5.13 2.21
CA TYR A 212 4.47 -4.16 2.82
C TYR A 212 3.71 -2.94 3.35
N THR A 213 2.84 -2.38 2.54
CA THR A 213 2.06 -1.18 2.89
C THR A 213 1.04 -1.48 3.98
N GLU A 214 0.41 -2.66 3.99
CA GLU A 214 -0.49 -3.08 5.04
C GLU A 214 0.23 -3.28 6.37
N GLU A 215 1.45 -3.80 6.36
CA GLU A 215 2.27 -3.91 7.57
C GLU A 215 2.57 -2.54 8.17
N ILE A 216 2.93 -1.56 7.33
CA ILE A 216 3.12 -0.16 7.77
C ILE A 216 1.83 0.40 8.35
N ARG A 217 0.69 0.23 7.65
CA ARG A 217 -0.62 0.70 8.13
C ARG A 217 -0.92 0.13 9.52
N ARG A 218 -0.64 -1.16 9.72
CA ARG A 218 -0.84 -1.84 11.01
C ARG A 218 0.05 -1.27 12.11
N ILE A 219 1.34 -1.07 11.83
CA ILE A 219 2.29 -0.45 12.77
C ILE A 219 1.80 0.93 13.18
N ILE A 220 1.50 1.80 12.20
CA ILE A 220 1.06 3.18 12.47
C ILE A 220 -0.27 3.20 13.21
N SER A 221 -1.23 2.34 12.86
CA SER A 221 -2.51 2.26 13.56
C SER A 221 -2.35 1.82 15.02
N THR A 222 -1.37 0.94 15.30
CA THR A 222 -1.10 0.48 16.67
C THR A 222 -0.41 1.57 17.50
N GLU A 223 0.54 2.30 16.91
CA GLU A 223 1.35 3.31 17.63
C GLU A 223 0.63 4.66 17.78
N TYR A 224 -0.10 5.08 16.76
CA TYR A 224 -0.69 6.43 16.68
C TYR A 224 -2.22 6.45 16.68
N GLY A 225 -2.87 5.29 16.59
CA GLY A 225 -4.32 5.17 16.50
C GLY A 225 -4.86 5.23 15.06
N PHE A 226 -6.02 4.59 14.85
CA PHE A 226 -6.67 4.46 13.54
C PHE A 226 -6.99 5.82 12.90
N GLU A 227 -7.54 6.77 13.67
CA GLU A 227 -7.93 8.08 13.14
C GLU A 227 -6.75 8.85 12.54
N LYS A 228 -5.56 8.79 13.17
CA LYS A 228 -4.37 9.48 12.67
C LYS A 228 -3.92 8.99 11.30
N VAL A 229 -4.02 7.70 11.04
CA VAL A 229 -3.65 7.11 9.75
C VAL A 229 -4.51 7.67 8.61
N TYR A 230 -5.80 7.92 8.86
CA TYR A 230 -6.77 8.24 7.82
C TYR A 230 -7.17 9.72 7.75
N SER A 231 -6.96 10.50 8.82
CA SER A 231 -7.46 11.87 8.91
C SER A 231 -6.39 12.95 9.13
N GLU A 232 -5.22 12.62 9.69
CA GLU A 232 -4.22 13.64 10.05
C GLU A 232 -3.22 13.99 8.93
N GLY A 233 -3.26 13.29 7.78
CA GLY A 233 -2.41 13.59 6.63
C GLY A 233 -0.92 13.30 6.88
N LEU A 234 -0.64 12.13 7.45
CA LEU A 234 0.73 11.68 7.69
C LEU A 234 1.45 11.34 6.37
N SER A 235 2.69 11.78 6.24
CA SER A 235 3.62 11.38 5.18
C SER A 235 4.63 10.39 5.74
N ILE A 236 4.63 9.16 5.25
CA ILE A 236 5.45 8.06 5.76
C ILE A 236 6.49 7.67 4.72
N SER A 237 7.75 7.88 5.06
CA SER A 237 8.89 7.45 4.24
C SER A 237 9.31 6.03 4.62
N THR A 238 9.58 5.21 3.61
CA THR A 238 9.93 3.79 3.78
C THR A 238 11.24 3.47 3.05
N PRO A 239 11.99 2.45 3.48
CA PRO A 239 13.18 1.99 2.78
C PRO A 239 12.88 1.02 1.63
N LEU A 240 11.60 0.80 1.27
CA LEU A 240 11.21 -0.11 0.21
C LEU A 240 11.91 0.23 -1.10
N ASN A 241 12.39 -0.79 -1.79
CA ASN A 241 12.90 -0.70 -3.15
C ASN A 241 11.93 -1.41 -4.11
N GLY A 242 11.31 -0.65 -5.03
CA GLY A 242 10.29 -1.18 -5.94
C GLY A 242 10.80 -2.34 -6.80
N LYS A 243 12.05 -2.29 -7.29
CA LYS A 243 12.65 -3.38 -8.09
C LYS A 243 12.80 -4.66 -7.26
N TYR A 244 13.28 -4.55 -6.03
CA TYR A 244 13.41 -5.71 -5.14
C TYR A 244 12.05 -6.26 -4.74
N GLN A 245 11.05 -5.40 -4.55
CA GLN A 245 9.70 -5.84 -4.20
C GLN A 245 9.05 -6.67 -5.32
N VAL A 246 9.16 -6.19 -6.57
CA VAL A 246 8.66 -6.93 -7.74
C VAL A 246 9.39 -8.26 -7.89
N ALA A 247 10.72 -8.24 -7.87
CA ALA A 247 11.53 -9.46 -8.00
C ALA A 247 11.25 -10.46 -6.86
N ALA A 248 11.05 -9.99 -5.62
CA ALA A 248 10.71 -10.85 -4.49
C ALA A 248 9.33 -11.52 -4.67
N LEU A 249 8.32 -10.76 -5.15
CA LEU A 249 6.99 -11.32 -5.42
C LEU A 249 7.02 -12.36 -6.54
N GLU A 250 7.72 -12.07 -7.63
CA GLU A 250 7.87 -13.00 -8.77
C GLU A 250 8.61 -14.27 -8.36
N ALA A 251 9.70 -14.15 -7.60
CA ALA A 251 10.46 -15.28 -7.10
C ALA A 251 9.61 -16.16 -6.15
N LEU A 252 8.88 -15.54 -5.21
CA LEU A 252 7.97 -16.26 -4.32
C LEU A 252 6.91 -17.02 -5.10
N ARG A 253 6.26 -16.36 -6.05
CA ARG A 253 5.20 -16.96 -6.88
C ARG A 253 5.73 -18.12 -7.71
N SER A 254 6.86 -17.94 -8.37
CA SER A 254 7.51 -18.98 -9.15
C SER A 254 7.86 -20.21 -8.29
N GLY A 255 8.44 -19.99 -7.12
CA GLY A 255 8.77 -21.06 -6.18
C GLY A 255 7.54 -21.80 -5.67
N ILE A 256 6.48 -21.10 -5.30
CA ILE A 256 5.21 -21.67 -4.83
C ILE A 256 4.51 -22.43 -5.96
N GLU A 257 4.44 -21.88 -7.18
CA GLU A 257 3.85 -22.57 -8.34
C GLU A 257 4.63 -23.84 -8.68
N SER A 258 5.96 -23.78 -8.66
CA SER A 258 6.82 -24.94 -8.90
C SER A 258 6.61 -26.05 -7.86
N TYR A 259 6.50 -25.67 -6.58
CA TYR A 259 6.21 -26.62 -5.51
C TYR A 259 4.83 -27.24 -5.67
N ASP A 260 3.79 -26.41 -5.93
CA ASP A 260 2.42 -26.86 -6.06
C ASP A 260 2.22 -27.80 -7.26
N ARG A 261 2.89 -27.52 -8.39
CA ARG A 261 2.89 -28.37 -9.59
C ARG A 261 3.44 -29.77 -9.35
N ARG A 262 4.40 -29.95 -8.43
CA ARG A 262 4.88 -31.30 -8.05
C ARG A 262 3.80 -32.16 -7.39
N ARG A 263 2.67 -31.56 -6.98
CA ARG A 263 1.50 -32.27 -6.45
C ARG A 263 0.47 -32.60 -7.52
N GLY A 264 0.74 -32.26 -8.78
CA GLY A 264 -0.11 -32.53 -9.93
C GLY A 264 -1.30 -31.58 -10.10
N TRP A 265 -2.08 -31.85 -11.10
CA TRP A 265 -3.28 -31.11 -11.46
C TRP A 265 -4.48 -31.47 -10.56
N ARG A 266 -5.28 -30.48 -10.19
CA ARG A 266 -6.44 -30.65 -9.29
C ARG A 266 -7.79 -30.43 -9.96
N GLY A 267 -7.80 -30.33 -11.28
CA GLY A 267 -9.03 -30.12 -12.06
C GLY A 267 -9.34 -28.65 -12.36
N PRO A 268 -10.32 -28.41 -13.23
CA PRO A 268 -10.77 -27.08 -13.62
C PRO A 268 -11.46 -26.35 -12.46
N ILE A 269 -11.69 -25.05 -12.62
CA ILE A 269 -12.47 -24.27 -11.65
C ILE A 269 -13.88 -24.84 -11.54
N THR A 270 -14.48 -25.12 -12.68
CA THR A 270 -15.80 -25.75 -12.83
C THR A 270 -16.01 -26.10 -14.29
N ASN A 271 -17.01 -26.93 -14.60
CA ASN A 271 -17.45 -27.15 -15.97
C ASN A 271 -18.78 -26.43 -16.20
N LYS A 272 -18.87 -25.67 -17.29
CA LYS A 272 -20.02 -24.84 -17.66
C LYS A 272 -21.24 -25.71 -18.06
N ASN A 273 -20.99 -26.81 -18.71
CA ASN A 273 -22.05 -27.70 -19.22
C ASN A 273 -22.70 -28.53 -18.11
N ILE A 274 -21.94 -28.81 -17.03
CA ILE A 274 -22.38 -29.63 -15.90
C ILE A 274 -22.98 -28.78 -14.78
N ASN A 275 -22.32 -27.66 -14.46
CA ASN A 275 -22.68 -26.81 -13.31
C ASN A 275 -23.54 -25.61 -13.74
N LYS A 276 -24.85 -25.68 -13.54
CA LYS A 276 -25.79 -24.59 -13.83
C LYS A 276 -25.44 -23.28 -13.10
N ASN A 277 -24.73 -23.33 -11.96
CA ASN A 277 -24.33 -22.17 -11.15
C ASN A 277 -22.87 -21.70 -11.43
N TRP A 278 -22.28 -22.07 -12.56
CA TRP A 278 -20.89 -21.76 -12.89
C TRP A 278 -20.58 -20.26 -12.82
N GLN A 279 -21.50 -19.38 -13.23
CA GLN A 279 -21.30 -17.92 -13.18
C GLN A 279 -21.10 -17.41 -11.74
N LYS A 280 -21.89 -17.95 -10.78
CA LYS A 280 -21.74 -17.61 -9.37
C LYS A 280 -20.38 -18.08 -8.83
N LYS A 281 -19.94 -19.27 -9.24
CA LYS A 281 -18.63 -19.82 -8.86
C LYS A 281 -17.49 -18.98 -9.41
N ILE A 282 -17.54 -18.56 -10.68
CA ILE A 282 -16.54 -17.69 -11.29
C ILE A 282 -16.48 -16.32 -10.60
N LYS A 283 -17.63 -15.69 -10.30
CA LYS A 283 -17.68 -14.41 -9.58
C LYS A 283 -17.09 -14.49 -8.16
N SER A 284 -17.11 -15.66 -7.54
CA SER A 284 -16.50 -15.87 -6.22
C SER A 284 -14.98 -16.03 -6.27
N VAL A 285 -14.40 -16.27 -7.43
CA VAL A 285 -12.96 -16.45 -7.61
C VAL A 285 -12.26 -15.09 -7.59
N LYS A 286 -11.42 -14.88 -6.60
CA LYS A 286 -10.63 -13.66 -6.47
C LYS A 286 -9.26 -13.85 -7.12
N ILE A 287 -9.06 -13.28 -8.31
CA ILE A 287 -7.75 -13.30 -9.00
C ILE A 287 -7.03 -11.99 -8.71
N ASP A 288 -5.80 -12.10 -8.26
CA ASP A 288 -4.89 -10.96 -8.12
C ASP A 288 -4.53 -10.42 -9.51
N LYS A 289 -4.84 -9.15 -9.76
CA LYS A 289 -4.58 -8.52 -11.07
C LYS A 289 -3.10 -8.51 -11.46
N THR A 290 -2.18 -8.60 -10.48
CA THR A 290 -0.74 -8.67 -10.72
C THR A 290 -0.27 -10.03 -11.24
N LEU A 291 -1.13 -11.06 -11.26
CA LEU A 291 -0.83 -12.37 -11.86
C LEU A 291 -0.94 -12.37 -13.39
N ASN A 292 -1.67 -11.40 -13.97
CA ASN A 292 -1.97 -11.38 -15.41
C ASN A 292 -2.62 -12.69 -15.91
N TRP A 293 -3.41 -13.35 -15.04
CA TRP A 293 -4.16 -14.54 -15.41
C TRP A 293 -5.56 -14.17 -15.88
N LYS A 294 -6.08 -15.01 -16.77
CA LYS A 294 -7.45 -14.93 -17.28
C LYS A 294 -8.19 -16.22 -16.96
N ILE A 295 -9.51 -16.17 -17.02
CA ILE A 295 -10.36 -17.36 -17.01
C ILE A 295 -10.76 -17.64 -18.44
N ALA A 296 -10.58 -18.88 -18.87
CA ALA A 296 -10.93 -19.35 -20.20
C ALA A 296 -11.85 -20.55 -20.15
N GLU A 297 -12.73 -20.65 -21.15
CA GLU A 297 -13.55 -21.82 -21.44
C GLU A 297 -12.80 -22.72 -22.42
N VAL A 298 -12.74 -24.01 -22.17
CA VAL A 298 -12.25 -25.01 -23.11
C VAL A 298 -13.33 -25.24 -24.14
N THR A 299 -13.09 -24.89 -25.40
CA THR A 299 -14.05 -25.00 -26.50
C THR A 299 -13.87 -26.27 -27.30
N LYS A 300 -12.63 -26.76 -27.43
CA LYS A 300 -12.29 -28.01 -28.13
C LYS A 300 -11.10 -28.68 -27.48
N VAL A 301 -11.12 -30.00 -27.41
CA VAL A 301 -10.01 -30.80 -26.88
C VAL A 301 -9.50 -31.73 -27.97
N GLU A 302 -8.20 -31.67 -28.25
CA GLU A 302 -7.45 -32.54 -29.15
C GLU A 302 -6.28 -33.19 -28.39
N ASN A 303 -5.63 -34.19 -28.95
CA ASN A 303 -4.57 -34.91 -28.25
C ASN A 303 -3.37 -34.01 -27.88
N GLU A 304 -2.93 -33.11 -28.77
CA GLU A 304 -1.74 -32.30 -28.61
C GLU A 304 -2.02 -30.87 -28.18
N PHE A 305 -3.23 -30.37 -28.34
CA PHE A 305 -3.65 -29.02 -27.94
C PHE A 305 -5.12 -28.97 -27.51
N CYS A 306 -5.49 -27.98 -26.77
CA CYS A 306 -6.87 -27.58 -26.59
C CYS A 306 -7.10 -26.14 -27.00
N GLU A 307 -8.28 -25.86 -27.58
CA GLU A 307 -8.72 -24.52 -27.91
C GLU A 307 -9.48 -23.91 -26.75
N ILE A 308 -9.22 -22.64 -26.51
CA ILE A 308 -9.82 -21.90 -25.41
C ILE A 308 -10.39 -20.56 -25.88
N LYS A 309 -11.45 -20.11 -25.19
CA LYS A 309 -12.03 -18.78 -25.34
C LYS A 309 -11.95 -18.05 -24.01
N ILE A 310 -11.39 -16.85 -24.00
CA ILE A 310 -11.31 -16.02 -22.79
C ILE A 310 -12.71 -15.47 -22.47
N LEU A 311 -13.17 -15.62 -21.21
CA LEU A 311 -14.55 -15.30 -20.85
C LEU A 311 -14.92 -13.83 -20.98
N ASP A 312 -14.01 -12.92 -20.58
CA ASP A 312 -14.28 -11.48 -20.51
C ASP A 312 -13.76 -10.69 -21.72
N GLU A 313 -13.20 -11.38 -22.70
CA GLU A 313 -12.59 -10.78 -23.88
C GLU A 313 -12.96 -11.59 -25.12
N ASN A 314 -13.09 -10.94 -26.26
CA ASN A 314 -13.37 -11.66 -27.51
C ASN A 314 -12.08 -12.23 -28.12
N LEU A 315 -11.32 -12.97 -27.28
CA LEU A 315 -10.04 -13.58 -27.60
C LEU A 315 -10.15 -15.10 -27.53
N SER A 316 -9.55 -15.78 -28.48
CA SER A 316 -9.37 -17.23 -28.49
C SER A 316 -7.88 -17.57 -28.55
N GLY A 317 -7.53 -18.78 -28.16
CA GLY A 317 -6.15 -19.23 -28.19
C GLY A 317 -6.03 -20.74 -28.02
N LYS A 318 -4.77 -21.19 -27.91
CA LYS A 318 -4.47 -22.62 -27.75
C LYS A 318 -3.57 -22.86 -26.56
N ILE A 319 -3.74 -23.99 -25.90
CA ILE A 319 -2.82 -24.53 -24.92
C ILE A 319 -2.17 -25.77 -25.55
N LEU A 320 -0.84 -25.83 -25.56
CA LEU A 320 -0.09 -26.97 -26.09
C LEU A 320 0.23 -27.95 -24.97
N PHE A 321 0.11 -29.26 -25.25
CA PHE A 321 0.31 -30.30 -24.24
C PHE A 321 1.75 -30.40 -23.74
N ASN A 322 2.73 -30.03 -24.57
CA ASN A 322 4.16 -30.11 -24.19
C ASN A 322 4.50 -29.34 -22.89
N GLY A 323 3.75 -28.31 -22.54
CA GLY A 323 3.91 -27.55 -21.29
C GLY A 323 3.21 -28.16 -20.06
N LEU A 324 2.53 -29.32 -20.18
CA LEU A 324 1.60 -29.85 -19.18
C LEU A 324 2.08 -31.15 -18.50
N LYS A 325 3.30 -31.59 -18.74
CA LYS A 325 3.89 -32.80 -18.09
C LYS A 325 3.76 -32.79 -16.56
N TRP A 326 3.73 -31.58 -15.96
CA TRP A 326 3.55 -31.42 -14.51
C TRP A 326 2.18 -31.86 -13.99
N THR A 327 1.18 -32.01 -14.88
CA THR A 327 -0.18 -32.44 -14.51
C THR A 327 -0.25 -33.93 -14.16
N GLY A 328 0.76 -34.72 -14.59
CA GLY A 328 0.79 -36.17 -14.44
C GLY A 328 -0.14 -36.90 -15.41
N LYS A 329 -0.72 -36.20 -16.40
CA LYS A 329 -1.61 -36.75 -17.42
C LYS A 329 -0.85 -37.03 -18.73
N LYS A 330 -1.36 -37.94 -19.56
CA LYS A 330 -0.69 -38.35 -20.80
C LYS A 330 -1.14 -37.54 -22.02
N ASN A 331 -2.36 -37.03 -22.01
CA ASN A 331 -2.95 -36.24 -23.08
C ASN A 331 -4.03 -35.28 -22.55
N PHE A 332 -4.57 -34.42 -23.41
CA PHE A 332 -5.62 -33.48 -22.99
C PHE A 332 -6.94 -34.14 -22.62
N ASN A 333 -7.32 -35.26 -23.24
CA ASN A 333 -8.56 -35.95 -22.94
C ASN A 333 -8.63 -36.53 -21.52
N GLU A 334 -7.46 -36.81 -20.92
CA GLU A 334 -7.36 -37.14 -19.48
C GLU A 334 -7.33 -35.91 -18.56
N LEU A 335 -7.12 -34.73 -19.12
CA LEU A 335 -6.84 -33.52 -18.36
C LEU A 335 -8.02 -32.57 -18.30
N LEU A 336 -8.66 -32.30 -19.42
CA LEU A 336 -9.72 -31.31 -19.61
C LEU A 336 -10.84 -31.84 -20.49
N GLU A 337 -12.04 -31.30 -20.28
CA GLU A 337 -13.25 -31.57 -21.07
C GLU A 337 -13.78 -30.26 -21.67
N GLN A 338 -14.57 -30.39 -22.74
CA GLN A 338 -15.25 -29.24 -23.32
C GLN A 338 -16.22 -28.61 -22.30
N GLY A 339 -16.17 -27.29 -22.19
CA GLY A 339 -16.94 -26.53 -21.20
C GLY A 339 -16.21 -26.32 -19.88
N ASP A 340 -15.00 -26.87 -19.71
CA ASP A 340 -14.19 -26.59 -18.54
C ASP A 340 -13.74 -25.12 -18.47
N LEU A 341 -13.88 -24.53 -17.28
CA LEU A 341 -13.41 -23.18 -16.98
C LEU A 341 -12.09 -23.29 -16.20
N ILE A 342 -11.04 -22.71 -16.76
CA ILE A 342 -9.66 -22.88 -16.29
C ILE A 342 -8.95 -21.53 -16.16
N PHE A 343 -7.91 -21.48 -15.32
CA PHE A 343 -6.98 -20.35 -15.31
C PHE A 343 -5.94 -20.50 -16.40
N VAL A 344 -5.70 -19.41 -17.13
CA VAL A 344 -4.69 -19.35 -18.18
C VAL A 344 -3.86 -18.08 -18.09
N GLN A 345 -2.64 -18.13 -18.60
CA GLN A 345 -1.75 -16.99 -18.77
C GLN A 345 -1.17 -16.98 -20.17
N LEU A 346 -1.22 -15.83 -20.83
CA LEU A 346 -0.64 -15.66 -22.17
C LEU A 346 0.89 -15.89 -22.11
N LYS A 347 1.39 -16.75 -22.99
CA LYS A 347 2.83 -17.05 -23.14
C LYS A 347 3.42 -16.32 -24.34
N SER A 348 2.84 -16.49 -25.51
CA SER A 348 3.22 -15.86 -26.76
C SER A 348 2.10 -16.04 -27.79
N ASN A 349 1.96 -15.14 -28.77
CA ASN A 349 1.08 -15.22 -29.95
C ASN A 349 -0.06 -16.26 -29.90
N ASN A 350 -1.11 -15.99 -29.14
CA ASN A 350 -2.27 -16.87 -28.94
C ASN A 350 -1.98 -18.24 -28.28
N ILE A 351 -0.77 -18.46 -27.79
CA ILE A 351 -0.42 -19.65 -27.00
C ILE A 351 -0.52 -19.31 -25.52
N TRP A 352 -1.32 -20.09 -24.81
CA TRP A 352 -1.60 -19.90 -23.40
C TRP A 352 -1.03 -21.03 -22.55
N SER A 353 -0.73 -20.76 -21.32
CA SER A 353 -0.29 -21.74 -20.32
C SER A 353 -1.41 -22.01 -19.34
N LEU A 354 -1.68 -23.27 -19.07
CA LEU A 354 -2.60 -23.70 -18.01
C LEU A 354 -2.02 -23.31 -16.65
N LYS A 355 -2.86 -22.72 -15.81
CA LYS A 355 -2.52 -22.28 -14.45
C LYS A 355 -3.43 -22.91 -13.42
N GLN A 356 -2.95 -22.99 -12.21
CA GLN A 356 -3.71 -23.46 -11.06
C GLN A 356 -3.34 -22.63 -9.84
N LEU A 357 -4.33 -22.19 -9.05
CA LEU A 357 -4.06 -21.46 -7.81
C LEU A 357 -3.41 -22.40 -6.80
N PRO A 358 -2.24 -22.05 -6.25
CA PRO A 358 -1.55 -22.88 -5.29
C PRO A 358 -2.35 -23.05 -3.99
N LYS A 359 -2.32 -24.27 -3.42
CA LYS A 359 -2.87 -24.54 -2.07
C LYS A 359 -1.87 -24.23 -0.95
N VAL A 360 -0.60 -24.08 -1.30
CA VAL A 360 0.46 -23.72 -0.36
C VAL A 360 0.76 -22.24 -0.44
N ASN A 361 1.39 -21.71 0.60
CA ASN A 361 1.73 -20.30 0.67
C ASN A 361 3.12 -20.14 1.30
N GLY A 362 3.70 -18.92 1.20
CA GLY A 362 5.02 -18.61 1.71
C GLY A 362 5.22 -17.12 1.91
N ALA A 363 6.43 -16.72 2.25
CA ALA A 363 6.81 -15.32 2.38
C ALA A 363 8.27 -15.10 2.00
N ILE A 364 8.62 -13.85 1.65
CA ILE A 364 10.00 -13.40 1.43
C ILE A 364 10.22 -12.09 2.17
N VAL A 365 11.41 -11.96 2.76
CA VAL A 365 11.93 -10.71 3.32
C VAL A 365 13.29 -10.45 2.68
N VAL A 366 13.50 -9.24 2.18
CA VAL A 366 14.80 -8.73 1.71
C VAL A 366 15.21 -7.58 2.60
N MET A 367 16.33 -7.74 3.31
CA MET A 367 16.81 -6.79 4.30
C MET A 367 18.27 -6.44 4.04
N ASP A 368 18.61 -5.18 4.28
CA ASP A 368 19.96 -4.69 4.27
C ASP A 368 20.65 -5.09 5.59
N PRO A 369 21.72 -5.92 5.54
CA PRO A 369 22.35 -6.45 6.75
C PRO A 369 23.11 -5.40 7.57
N PHE A 370 23.46 -4.26 6.99
CA PHE A 370 24.25 -3.24 7.67
C PHE A 370 23.42 -2.21 8.43
N ASN A 371 22.20 -1.95 7.99
CA ASN A 371 21.37 -0.90 8.57
C ASN A 371 19.95 -1.35 8.95
N GLY A 372 19.56 -2.60 8.68
CA GLY A 372 18.24 -3.14 9.05
C GLY A 372 17.06 -2.66 8.17
N LYS A 373 17.34 -1.95 7.08
CA LYS A 373 16.30 -1.50 6.14
C LYS A 373 15.63 -2.68 5.44
N VAL A 374 14.32 -2.85 5.63
CA VAL A 374 13.55 -3.86 4.91
C VAL A 374 13.27 -3.32 3.51
N LYS A 375 14.00 -3.82 2.52
CA LYS A 375 13.94 -3.38 1.12
C LYS A 375 12.78 -3.98 0.34
N ALA A 376 12.35 -5.20 0.71
CA ALA A 376 11.15 -5.85 0.18
C ALA A 376 10.54 -6.79 1.22
N LEU A 377 9.22 -6.92 1.19
CA LEU A 377 8.48 -7.83 2.06
C LEU A 377 7.24 -8.33 1.34
N VAL A 378 7.15 -9.65 1.19
CA VAL A 378 6.03 -10.34 0.57
C VAL A 378 5.44 -11.32 1.56
N GLY A 379 4.21 -11.10 1.98
CA GLY A 379 3.53 -11.89 3.02
C GLY A 379 2.76 -13.10 2.49
N GLY A 380 2.64 -13.27 1.17
CA GLY A 380 1.89 -14.36 0.57
C GLY A 380 1.86 -14.34 -0.95
N TYR A 381 1.33 -15.41 -1.54
CA TYR A 381 1.19 -15.56 -2.98
C TYR A 381 0.28 -14.48 -3.60
N SER A 382 -0.83 -14.17 -2.94
CA SER A 382 -1.77 -13.13 -3.35
C SER A 382 -2.37 -12.46 -2.10
N TYR A 383 -2.25 -11.14 -2.03
CA TYR A 383 -2.82 -10.34 -0.95
C TYR A 383 -4.36 -10.38 -0.96
N ILE A 384 -4.97 -10.38 -2.15
CA ILE A 384 -6.43 -10.41 -2.31
C ILE A 384 -7.05 -11.70 -1.75
N SER A 385 -6.33 -12.83 -1.84
CA SER A 385 -6.80 -14.10 -1.29
C SER A 385 -6.48 -14.26 0.20
N SER A 386 -5.46 -13.60 0.72
CA SER A 386 -5.08 -13.63 2.14
C SER A 386 -4.25 -12.41 2.52
N GLU A 387 -4.83 -11.54 3.35
CA GLU A 387 -4.15 -10.37 3.92
C GLU A 387 -3.15 -10.73 5.02
N PHE A 388 -3.20 -11.99 5.52
CA PHE A 388 -2.31 -12.47 6.57
C PHE A 388 -0.85 -12.47 6.10
N ASN A 389 -0.04 -11.64 6.76
CA ASN A 389 1.36 -11.44 6.43
C ASN A 389 2.25 -12.52 7.06
N ARG A 390 2.65 -13.51 6.27
CA ARG A 390 3.45 -14.64 6.76
C ARG A 390 4.90 -14.29 7.09
N ALA A 391 5.37 -13.12 6.67
CA ALA A 391 6.70 -12.64 7.01
C ALA A 391 6.80 -12.14 8.46
N THR A 392 5.70 -11.52 8.97
CA THR A 392 5.69 -10.82 10.26
C THR A 392 4.72 -11.42 11.28
N GLN A 393 3.63 -12.07 10.82
CA GLN A 393 2.58 -12.58 11.70
C GLN A 393 2.63 -14.10 11.89
N ALA A 394 3.08 -14.86 10.87
CA ALA A 394 3.16 -16.32 10.99
C ALA A 394 4.34 -16.72 11.87
N LYS A 395 4.03 -17.32 13.00
CA LYS A 395 5.02 -18.01 13.81
C LYS A 395 5.19 -19.44 13.28
N ARG A 396 6.41 -19.81 12.96
CA ARG A 396 6.77 -21.13 12.42
C ARG A 396 8.10 -21.58 13.01
N GLN A 397 8.25 -22.88 13.13
CA GLN A 397 9.50 -23.51 13.53
C GLN A 397 10.58 -23.25 12.46
N PRO A 398 11.69 -22.57 12.77
CA PRO A 398 12.76 -22.32 11.82
C PRO A 398 13.51 -23.60 11.45
N GLY A 399 13.37 -24.66 12.20
CA GLY A 399 14.08 -25.91 11.99
C GLY A 399 15.58 -25.69 11.95
N SER A 400 16.27 -26.30 10.98
CA SER A 400 17.73 -26.22 10.87
C SER A 400 18.28 -24.81 10.62
N ALA A 401 17.45 -23.83 10.28
CA ALA A 401 17.89 -22.43 10.20
C ALA A 401 18.25 -21.86 11.59
N PHE A 402 17.85 -22.50 12.68
CA PHE A 402 18.25 -22.11 14.03
C PHE A 402 19.66 -22.62 14.43
N LYS A 403 20.17 -23.68 13.81
CA LYS A 403 21.45 -24.30 14.17
C LYS A 403 22.65 -23.35 14.18
N PRO A 404 22.85 -22.45 13.19
CA PRO A 404 23.96 -21.52 13.23
C PRO A 404 24.05 -20.71 14.52
N ILE A 405 22.90 -20.42 15.16
CA ILE A 405 22.83 -19.71 16.44
C ILE A 405 23.41 -20.57 17.58
N VAL A 406 23.12 -21.87 17.57
CA VAL A 406 23.72 -22.83 18.55
C VAL A 406 25.22 -22.93 18.35
N TYR A 407 25.68 -22.96 17.07
CA TYR A 407 27.10 -23.03 16.76
C TYR A 407 27.83 -21.73 17.08
N ALA A 408 27.20 -20.56 16.88
CA ALA A 408 27.75 -19.28 17.32
C ALA A 408 27.92 -19.25 18.85
N SER A 409 26.92 -19.73 19.61
CA SER A 409 27.04 -19.87 21.05
C SER A 409 28.18 -20.81 21.46
N ALA A 410 28.41 -21.87 20.70
CA ALA A 410 29.53 -22.77 20.95
C ALA A 410 30.87 -22.07 20.77
N LEU A 411 31.06 -21.33 19.69
CA LEU A 411 32.31 -20.58 19.42
C LEU A 411 32.56 -19.51 20.51
N GLU A 412 31.56 -18.79 20.95
CA GLU A 412 31.67 -17.84 22.07
C GLU A 412 32.05 -18.50 23.41
N ASN A 413 31.78 -19.80 23.55
CA ASN A 413 32.06 -20.56 24.78
C ASN A 413 33.24 -21.54 24.63
N GLY A 414 34.23 -21.20 23.81
CA GLY A 414 35.52 -21.86 23.73
C GLY A 414 35.58 -23.08 22.83
N PHE A 415 34.55 -23.40 22.06
CA PHE A 415 34.69 -24.38 21.00
C PHE A 415 35.42 -23.75 19.81
N LEU A 416 36.23 -24.52 19.13
CA LEU A 416 36.93 -24.12 17.92
C LEU A 416 36.31 -24.80 16.69
N PRO A 417 36.48 -24.26 15.48
CA PRO A 417 35.97 -24.87 14.25
C PRO A 417 36.40 -26.34 14.04
N ASN A 418 37.56 -26.72 14.55
CA ASN A 418 38.10 -28.08 14.53
C ASN A 418 37.76 -28.92 15.77
N SER A 419 37.04 -28.39 16.76
CA SER A 419 36.58 -29.16 17.93
C SER A 419 35.80 -30.39 17.48
N LEU A 420 36.13 -31.57 17.99
CA LEU A 420 35.47 -32.82 17.66
C LEU A 420 34.21 -33.01 18.49
N ILE A 421 33.12 -33.26 17.79
CA ILE A 421 31.77 -33.56 18.37
C ILE A 421 31.34 -34.92 17.81
N LEU A 422 30.84 -35.78 18.70
CA LEU A 422 30.42 -37.12 18.33
C LEU A 422 29.05 -37.10 17.60
N ASP A 423 29.01 -37.58 16.35
CA ASP A 423 27.80 -37.84 15.61
C ASP A 423 27.37 -39.31 15.75
N ALA A 424 26.67 -39.62 16.83
CA ALA A 424 26.26 -40.99 17.22
C ALA A 424 24.84 -40.94 17.82
N PRO A 425 24.16 -42.07 18.01
CA PRO A 425 22.83 -42.13 18.64
C PRO A 425 22.76 -41.33 19.93
N PHE A 426 21.64 -40.62 20.12
CA PHE A 426 21.38 -39.77 21.28
C PHE A 426 19.99 -40.07 21.85
N ILE A 427 19.90 -40.21 23.16
CA ILE A 427 18.64 -40.46 23.86
C ILE A 427 18.60 -39.55 25.08
N SER A 428 17.51 -38.81 25.25
CA SER A 428 17.28 -37.96 26.41
C SER A 428 15.89 -38.25 27.03
N LYS A 429 15.82 -38.16 28.35
CA LYS A 429 14.55 -38.10 29.08
C LYS A 429 14.03 -36.65 28.99
N GLN A 430 12.76 -36.44 28.67
CA GLN A 430 12.15 -35.10 28.56
C GLN A 430 11.30 -34.71 29.78
N GLY A 431 11.21 -35.57 30.79
CA GLY A 431 10.40 -35.42 32.01
C GLY A 431 9.79 -36.75 32.45
N GLU A 432 9.22 -36.77 33.64
CA GLU A 432 8.49 -37.95 34.15
C GLU A 432 7.23 -38.20 33.32
N GLY A 433 6.98 -39.45 32.93
CA GLY A 433 5.83 -39.85 32.12
C GLY A 433 5.96 -39.60 30.62
N LEU A 434 6.95 -38.83 30.13
CA LEU A 434 7.15 -38.57 28.72
C LEU A 434 8.04 -39.63 28.02
N LYS A 435 7.74 -39.94 26.77
CA LYS A 435 8.58 -40.83 25.94
C LYS A 435 9.98 -40.27 25.80
N LYS A 436 10.99 -41.16 25.86
CA LYS A 436 12.40 -40.80 25.63
C LYS A 436 12.53 -40.18 24.23
N TRP A 437 13.15 -39.00 24.13
CA TRP A 437 13.41 -38.32 22.88
C TRP A 437 14.64 -38.91 22.18
N LYS A 438 14.48 -39.30 20.93
CA LYS A 438 15.52 -39.95 20.11
C LYS A 438 15.66 -39.21 18.78
N PRO A 439 16.35 -38.06 18.72
CA PRO A 439 16.60 -37.35 17.47
C PRO A 439 17.45 -38.20 16.53
N GLN A 440 17.30 -37.94 15.23
CA GLN A 440 18.08 -38.60 14.17
C GLN A 440 18.57 -37.54 13.18
N ASN A 441 19.69 -37.85 12.50
CA ASN A 441 20.09 -37.10 11.33
C ASN A 441 19.09 -37.34 10.19
N TYR A 442 18.98 -36.39 9.26
CA TYR A 442 18.04 -36.48 8.12
C TYR A 442 18.22 -37.77 7.32
N GLY A 443 19.49 -38.17 7.05
CA GLY A 443 19.84 -39.40 6.34
C GLY A 443 19.84 -40.67 7.19
N LYS A 444 19.41 -40.62 8.47
CA LYS A 444 19.41 -41.73 9.43
C LYS A 444 20.77 -42.43 9.62
N LYS A 445 21.88 -41.79 9.20
CA LYS A 445 23.23 -42.29 9.34
C LYS A 445 23.99 -41.56 10.44
N PHE A 446 25.01 -42.23 11.00
CA PHE A 446 25.93 -41.69 12.00
C PHE A 446 27.34 -41.63 11.40
N TYR A 447 28.11 -40.62 11.78
CA TYR A 447 29.39 -40.34 11.14
C TYR A 447 30.58 -40.31 12.11
N GLY A 448 30.33 -40.63 13.41
CA GLY A 448 31.37 -40.65 14.42
C GLY A 448 31.90 -39.27 14.80
N PRO A 449 33.11 -39.18 15.38
CA PRO A 449 33.75 -37.92 15.71
C PRO A 449 33.92 -37.05 14.46
N SER A 450 33.33 -35.87 14.45
CA SER A 450 33.34 -34.93 13.31
C SER A 450 33.60 -33.52 13.84
N THR A 451 34.24 -32.68 13.03
CA THR A 451 34.55 -31.30 13.41
C THR A 451 33.29 -30.44 13.57
N LEU A 452 33.36 -29.42 14.41
CA LEU A 452 32.30 -28.44 14.59
C LEU A 452 31.89 -27.84 13.22
N ARG A 453 32.87 -27.51 12.38
CA ARG A 453 32.65 -27.00 11.00
C ARG A 453 31.81 -27.99 10.17
N MET A 454 32.18 -29.26 10.15
CA MET A 454 31.41 -30.28 9.43
C MET A 454 29.98 -30.41 9.95
N GLY A 455 29.75 -30.24 11.26
CA GLY A 455 28.44 -30.27 11.91
C GLY A 455 27.51 -29.19 11.37
N VAL A 456 27.99 -27.96 11.20
CA VAL A 456 27.19 -26.86 10.67
C VAL A 456 27.00 -26.96 9.15
N GLU A 457 28.06 -27.29 8.40
CA GLU A 457 28.01 -27.43 6.94
C GLU A 457 27.03 -28.55 6.49
N LYS A 458 27.04 -29.68 7.18
CA LYS A 458 26.19 -30.83 6.87
C LYS A 458 24.87 -30.81 7.68
N SER A 459 24.63 -29.78 8.46
CA SER A 459 23.41 -29.60 9.27
C SER A 459 23.09 -30.83 10.14
N ARG A 460 24.11 -31.37 10.86
CA ARG A 460 24.01 -32.59 11.67
C ARG A 460 23.14 -32.36 12.92
N ASN A 461 22.04 -33.10 13.05
CA ASN A 461 21.15 -32.97 14.19
C ASN A 461 21.77 -33.40 15.50
N LEU A 462 22.43 -34.59 15.50
CA LEU A 462 22.96 -35.19 16.71
C LEU A 462 24.14 -34.43 17.29
N MET A 463 24.98 -33.85 16.44
CA MET A 463 26.06 -32.97 16.85
C MET A 463 25.50 -31.69 17.49
N THR A 464 24.48 -31.06 16.85
CA THR A 464 23.85 -29.85 17.37
C THR A 464 23.24 -30.07 18.76
N VAL A 465 22.53 -31.19 18.97
CA VAL A 465 21.95 -31.56 20.27
C VAL A 465 23.03 -31.76 21.34
N ARG A 466 24.16 -32.44 21.01
CA ARG A 466 25.26 -32.62 21.96
C ARG A 466 25.96 -31.31 22.32
N ILE A 467 26.12 -30.42 21.34
CA ILE A 467 26.63 -29.08 21.58
C ILE A 467 25.70 -28.35 22.56
N ALA A 468 24.40 -28.35 22.27
CA ALA A 468 23.40 -27.69 23.12
C ALA A 468 23.36 -28.26 24.56
N GLN A 469 23.48 -29.59 24.70
CA GLN A 469 23.56 -30.24 26.00
C GLN A 469 24.83 -29.83 26.78
N LYS A 470 25.99 -29.72 26.08
CA LYS A 470 27.27 -29.33 26.70
C LYS A 470 27.29 -27.85 27.09
N LEU A 471 26.67 -26.97 26.27
CA LEU A 471 26.60 -25.53 26.52
C LEU A 471 25.66 -25.18 27.67
N GLY A 472 24.54 -25.90 27.78
CA GLY A 472 23.42 -25.53 28.63
C GLY A 472 22.44 -24.57 27.97
N PHE A 473 21.21 -24.52 28.51
CA PHE A 473 20.11 -23.70 27.94
C PHE A 473 20.31 -22.21 28.08
N GLU A 474 20.88 -21.76 29.19
CA GLU A 474 21.09 -20.33 29.46
C GLU A 474 21.86 -19.63 28.35
N LYS A 475 22.95 -20.26 27.89
CA LYS A 475 23.82 -19.69 26.84
C LYS A 475 23.11 -19.61 25.49
N ILE A 476 22.32 -20.64 25.13
CA ILE A 476 21.54 -20.66 23.88
C ILE A 476 20.38 -19.68 23.99
N SER A 477 19.72 -19.59 25.15
CA SER A 477 18.66 -18.63 25.40
C SER A 477 19.15 -17.20 25.29
N LYS A 478 20.31 -16.90 25.89
CA LYS A 478 20.94 -15.58 25.85
C LYS A 478 21.18 -15.13 24.40
N ILE A 479 21.94 -15.91 23.64
CA ILE A 479 22.28 -15.54 22.23
C ILE A 479 21.01 -15.46 21.36
N SER A 480 20.01 -16.30 21.60
CA SER A 480 18.73 -16.27 20.86
C SER A 480 17.95 -14.98 21.11
N LYS A 481 17.95 -14.49 22.36
CA LYS A 481 17.35 -13.20 22.75
C LYS A 481 18.17 -12.04 22.20
N ASP A 482 19.48 -12.08 22.32
CA ASP A 482 20.39 -11.04 21.85
C ASP A 482 20.25 -10.83 20.33
N LEU A 483 20.09 -11.91 19.56
CA LEU A 483 19.82 -11.89 18.13
C LEU A 483 18.34 -11.59 17.80
N GLY A 484 17.45 -11.49 18.79
CA GLY A 484 16.03 -11.18 18.61
C GLY A 484 15.20 -12.27 17.95
N VAL A 485 15.67 -13.53 17.97
CA VAL A 485 14.93 -14.67 17.37
C VAL A 485 13.78 -15.10 18.23
N TYR A 486 14.01 -15.24 19.54
CA TYR A 486 13.03 -15.63 20.51
C TYR A 486 12.96 -14.64 21.67
N ASP A 487 11.76 -14.35 22.14
CA ASP A 487 11.56 -13.56 23.35
C ASP A 487 11.75 -14.43 24.60
N ASN A 488 11.21 -15.68 24.54
CA ASN A 488 11.38 -16.71 25.55
C ASN A 488 11.81 -18.02 24.90
N VAL A 489 12.74 -18.72 25.53
CA VAL A 489 13.29 -19.99 25.02
C VAL A 489 12.93 -21.10 26.02
N PRO A 490 12.12 -22.09 25.61
CA PRO A 490 11.85 -23.25 26.45
C PRO A 490 13.11 -24.06 26.74
N GLU A 491 13.25 -24.58 27.94
CA GLU A 491 14.39 -25.41 28.37
C GLU A 491 14.31 -26.84 27.83
N LEU A 492 14.21 -26.96 26.52
CA LEU A 492 14.10 -28.24 25.84
C LEU A 492 15.22 -28.40 24.80
N LEU A 493 15.93 -29.53 24.81
CA LEU A 493 17.00 -29.80 23.82
C LEU A 493 16.52 -29.73 22.37
N SER A 494 15.23 -30.00 22.12
CA SER A 494 14.65 -29.89 20.77
C SER A 494 14.69 -28.48 20.20
N VAL A 495 14.75 -27.44 21.05
CA VAL A 495 14.89 -26.04 20.61
C VAL A 495 16.18 -25.82 19.81
N SER A 496 17.26 -26.56 20.16
CA SER A 496 18.51 -26.50 19.39
C SER A 496 18.35 -26.90 17.92
N LEU A 497 17.31 -27.67 17.59
CA LEU A 497 16.94 -28.06 16.24
C LEU A 497 15.85 -27.14 15.64
N GLY A 498 15.53 -26.01 16.30
CA GLY A 498 14.57 -25.04 15.85
C GLY A 498 13.10 -25.46 15.99
N SER A 499 12.75 -26.19 17.06
CA SER A 499 11.38 -26.60 17.36
C SER A 499 10.50 -25.47 17.93
N ASN A 500 11.09 -24.39 18.45
CA ASN A 500 10.36 -23.23 18.92
C ASN A 500 9.98 -22.31 17.76
N GLU A 501 8.86 -21.60 17.88
CA GLU A 501 8.32 -20.81 16.79
C GLU A 501 8.85 -19.37 16.78
N THR A 502 9.15 -18.85 15.60
CA THR A 502 9.52 -17.45 15.36
C THR A 502 8.95 -16.97 14.03
N THR A 503 9.11 -15.68 13.73
CA THR A 503 8.71 -15.11 12.43
C THR A 503 9.87 -15.11 11.44
N LEU A 504 9.55 -15.08 10.14
CA LEU A 504 10.56 -14.99 9.09
C LEU A 504 11.40 -13.71 9.25
N LEU A 505 10.77 -12.57 9.59
CA LEU A 505 11.48 -11.31 9.81
C LEU A 505 12.52 -11.42 10.94
N LYS A 506 12.17 -12.06 12.07
CA LYS A 506 13.08 -12.24 13.21
C LYS A 506 14.28 -13.11 12.87
N ILE A 507 14.05 -14.24 12.20
CA ILE A 507 15.18 -15.12 11.82
C ILE A 507 16.06 -14.48 10.73
N THR A 508 15.48 -13.73 9.78
CA THR A 508 16.24 -12.96 8.79
C THR A 508 17.13 -11.92 9.46
N ASN A 509 16.62 -11.22 10.48
CA ASN A 509 17.40 -10.25 11.25
C ASN A 509 18.61 -10.89 11.95
N ALA A 510 18.45 -12.07 12.53
CA ALA A 510 19.56 -12.82 13.13
C ALA A 510 20.64 -13.16 12.09
N TYR A 511 20.24 -13.56 10.89
CA TYR A 511 21.18 -13.82 9.80
C TYR A 511 21.88 -12.56 9.29
N CYS A 512 21.21 -11.40 9.32
CA CYS A 512 21.85 -10.12 9.02
C CYS A 512 22.99 -9.81 10.01
N THR A 513 22.83 -10.16 11.29
CA THR A 513 23.89 -10.01 12.29
C THR A 513 25.11 -10.87 11.97
N PHE A 514 24.92 -12.09 11.46
CA PHE A 514 26.05 -12.89 10.97
C PHE A 514 26.71 -12.28 9.73
N ALA A 515 25.89 -11.77 8.80
CA ALA A 515 26.39 -11.20 7.54
C ALA A 515 27.18 -9.89 7.71
N ASN A 516 26.91 -9.12 8.77
CA ASN A 516 27.55 -7.82 9.03
C ASN A 516 28.70 -7.87 10.03
N GLY A 517 29.22 -9.06 10.37
CA GLY A 517 30.32 -9.24 11.31
C GLY A 517 29.91 -9.13 12.79
N GLY A 518 28.67 -9.48 13.13
CA GLY A 518 28.18 -9.60 14.51
C GLY A 518 27.55 -8.32 15.07
N LYS A 519 27.33 -7.30 14.25
CA LYS A 519 26.70 -6.04 14.69
C LYS A 519 25.18 -6.18 14.77
N LYS A 520 24.61 -5.93 15.95
CA LYS A 520 23.15 -5.94 16.15
C LYS A 520 22.49 -4.80 15.36
N ILE A 521 21.49 -5.15 14.58
CA ILE A 521 20.66 -4.20 13.82
C ILE A 521 19.19 -4.32 14.21
N ILE A 522 18.41 -3.28 13.92
CA ILE A 522 16.97 -3.25 14.17
C ILE A 522 16.26 -3.21 12.82
N PRO A 523 15.48 -4.25 12.47
CA PRO A 523 14.72 -4.25 11.23
C PRO A 523 13.64 -3.17 11.26
N HIS A 524 13.53 -2.38 10.18
CA HIS A 524 12.53 -1.33 10.11
C HIS A 524 11.95 -1.17 8.71
N LEU A 525 10.65 -0.89 8.68
CA LEU A 525 9.86 -0.63 7.46
C LEU A 525 9.57 0.86 7.30
N ILE A 526 9.82 1.66 8.33
CA ILE A 526 9.55 3.10 8.36
C ILE A 526 10.86 3.81 8.68
N THR A 527 11.23 4.77 7.83
CA THR A 527 12.42 5.60 8.07
C THR A 527 12.06 6.95 8.69
N ARG A 528 10.96 7.56 8.25
CA ARG A 528 10.52 8.87 8.73
C ARG A 528 9.01 9.01 8.64
N ILE A 529 8.41 9.72 9.60
CA ILE A 529 7.02 10.15 9.58
C ILE A 529 6.98 11.66 9.74
N GLN A 530 6.22 12.32 8.89
CA GLN A 530 5.96 13.76 8.94
C GLN A 530 4.46 13.99 9.08
N ASP A 531 4.10 15.05 9.82
CA ASP A 531 2.72 15.50 9.91
C ASP A 531 2.30 16.28 8.64
N ARG A 532 1.05 16.72 8.58
CA ARG A 532 0.49 17.50 7.47
C ARG A 532 1.21 18.83 7.21
N ARG A 533 1.99 19.32 8.17
CA ARG A 533 2.78 20.57 8.06
C ARG A 533 4.22 20.32 7.63
N GLY A 534 4.58 19.05 7.36
CA GLY A 534 5.95 18.65 7.02
C GLY A 534 6.89 18.53 8.22
N LYS A 535 6.39 18.73 9.46
CA LYS A 535 7.20 18.54 10.68
C LYS A 535 7.46 17.05 10.88
N THR A 536 8.72 16.68 11.03
CA THR A 536 9.12 15.31 11.36
C THR A 536 8.71 14.97 12.79
N ILE A 537 7.83 13.98 12.95
CA ILE A 537 7.35 13.46 14.24
C ILE A 537 8.04 12.14 14.62
N TYR A 538 8.58 11.44 13.65
CA TYR A 538 9.38 10.24 13.85
C TYR A 538 10.53 10.19 12.85
N ASN A 539 11.72 9.84 13.33
CA ASN A 539 12.87 9.50 12.50
C ASN A 539 13.56 8.27 13.11
N PHE A 540 13.74 7.23 12.30
CA PHE A 540 14.41 6.00 12.74
C PHE A 540 15.88 6.29 13.09
N ASP A 541 16.58 7.01 12.24
CA ASP A 541 17.96 7.43 12.48
C ASP A 541 17.98 8.69 13.36
N LYS A 542 18.27 8.49 14.64
CA LYS A 542 18.36 9.57 15.64
C LYS A 542 19.76 10.18 15.75
N ARG A 543 20.72 9.72 14.98
CA ARG A 543 22.08 10.25 15.00
C ARG A 543 22.04 11.71 14.57
N LYS A 544 22.65 12.58 15.38
CA LYS A 544 22.90 13.96 15.00
C LYS A 544 24.16 14.00 14.16
N CYS A 545 24.06 14.49 12.95
CA CYS A 545 25.23 14.72 12.12
C CYS A 545 25.88 16.03 12.53
N VAL A 546 27.03 15.96 13.20
CA VAL A 546 27.86 17.13 13.52
C VAL A 546 28.74 17.40 12.32
N GLY A 547 28.59 18.56 11.69
CA GLY A 547 29.39 18.97 10.51
C GLY A 547 28.80 18.55 9.14
N CYS A 548 27.59 18.01 9.08
CA CYS A 548 26.91 17.70 7.79
C CYS A 548 26.54 18.93 6.96
N GLU A 549 26.60 20.11 7.53
CA GLU A 549 26.35 21.39 6.83
C GLU A 549 27.39 21.68 5.74
N ILE A 550 28.51 20.95 5.75
CA ILE A 550 29.65 21.15 4.83
C ILE A 550 29.62 20.22 3.64
N LEU A 551 28.85 19.14 3.70
CA LEU A 551 28.72 18.20 2.57
C LEU A 551 27.70 18.75 1.56
N LYS A 552 28.20 19.46 0.55
CA LYS A 552 27.43 19.72 -0.67
C LYS A 552 27.16 18.38 -1.36
N PHE A 553 25.92 18.19 -1.84
CA PHE A 553 25.42 16.98 -2.49
C PHE A 553 26.06 16.66 -3.85
N ASP A 554 27.14 17.33 -4.25
CA ASP A 554 27.78 17.23 -5.57
C ASP A 554 28.96 16.24 -5.62
N GLU A 555 29.27 15.56 -4.52
CA GLU A 555 30.28 14.50 -4.54
C GLU A 555 29.59 13.13 -4.43
N GLU A 556 29.70 12.33 -5.48
CA GLU A 556 29.34 10.91 -5.46
C GLU A 556 30.18 10.20 -4.39
N PHE A 557 29.54 9.83 -3.29
CA PHE A 557 30.15 8.99 -2.28
C PHE A 557 30.16 7.55 -2.79
N VAL A 558 31.29 7.13 -3.37
CA VAL A 558 31.57 5.72 -3.65
C VAL A 558 32.16 5.14 -2.37
N PRO A 559 31.44 4.27 -1.62
CA PRO A 559 32.06 3.61 -0.47
C PRO A 559 33.11 2.63 -0.98
N ASN A 560 34.33 2.76 -0.48
CA ASN A 560 35.39 1.76 -0.65
C ASN A 560 34.99 0.43 0.00
#